data_f5913155aa02b0e566053f0d80573f24
#
_entry.id   f5913155aa02b0e566053f0d80573f24
#
_cell.length_a   1.000
_cell.length_b   1.000
_cell.length_c   1.000
_cell.angle_alpha   90.00
_cell.angle_beta   90.00
_cell.angle_gamma   90.00
#
_symmetry.space_group_name_H-M   'P 1'
#
loop_
_entity.id
_entity.type
_entity.pdbx_description
1 polymer ?
#
loop_
_entity_poly.entity_id
_entity_poly.type
_entity_poly.pdbx_seq_one_letter_code
_entity_poly.pdbx_strand_id
1 'polypeptide(L)'
;MPKKKSAAEPVEYIDRQAFDEAKEKIIGKSHNDKGIGTLSEKTLHAVLKMYYEPDEDNHEVAIDGYYADIYNEHGIIEIQTRQLNKLRDKLSVFLNEYQVRVVYPMPYEKYLSWIEPETGDITSRRKSPKRCSMYDAMFEL
;
A
#
# COMPACT_ATOMS: atom_id res chain seq x y z
N MET A 1 32.61 11.92 12.29
CA MET A 1 31.66 13.04 12.38
C MET A 1 30.27 12.48 12.24
N PRO A 2 29.36 12.72 13.16
CA PRO A 2 28.00 12.24 13.02
C PRO A 2 27.33 12.99 11.87
N LYS A 3 26.80 12.26 10.89
CA LYS A 3 25.97 12.83 9.84
C LYS A 3 24.77 13.50 10.49
N LYS A 4 24.57 14.79 10.24
CA LYS A 4 23.39 15.55 10.63
C LYS A 4 22.16 14.75 10.18
N LYS A 5 21.26 14.44 11.13
CA LYS A 5 19.90 13.99 10.80
C LYS A 5 19.29 15.06 9.91
N SER A 6 19.01 14.70 8.68
CA SER A 6 18.24 15.55 7.76
C SER A 6 16.89 15.84 8.42
N ALA A 7 16.43 17.08 8.27
CA ALA A 7 15.09 17.47 8.70
C ALA A 7 14.07 16.47 8.17
N ALA A 8 13.04 16.18 8.98
CA ALA A 8 11.94 15.32 8.56
C ALA A 8 11.45 15.76 7.18
N GLU A 9 11.51 14.84 6.21
CA GLU A 9 10.97 15.10 4.89
C GLU A 9 9.47 15.46 5.03
N PRO A 10 8.97 16.42 4.24
CA PRO A 10 7.59 16.81 4.33
C PRO A 10 6.69 15.60 4.04
N VAL A 11 5.56 15.54 4.74
CA VAL A 11 4.55 14.50 4.52
C VAL A 11 4.19 14.49 3.03
N GLU A 12 4.54 13.42 2.34
CA GLU A 12 4.25 13.24 0.93
C GLU A 12 2.75 13.02 0.76
N TYR A 13 2.08 13.99 0.17
CA TYR A 13 0.67 13.84 -0.19
C TYR A 13 0.57 12.97 -1.43
N ILE A 14 -0.32 11.97 -1.40
CA ILE A 14 -0.61 11.14 -2.57
C ILE A 14 -1.16 12.00 -3.70
N ASP A 15 -0.50 11.97 -4.86
CA ASP A 15 -1.02 12.52 -6.09
C ASP A 15 -2.23 11.69 -6.54
N ARG A 16 -3.42 12.29 -6.49
CA ARG A 16 -4.66 11.61 -6.85
C ARG A 16 -4.69 11.16 -8.30
N GLN A 17 -4.20 11.97 -9.20
CA GLN A 17 -4.21 11.63 -10.62
C GLN A 17 -3.32 10.40 -10.89
N ALA A 18 -2.08 10.42 -10.40
CA ALA A 18 -1.16 9.29 -10.54
C ALA A 18 -1.71 8.01 -9.87
N PHE A 19 -2.39 8.16 -8.72
CA PHE A 19 -3.03 7.03 -8.05
C PHE A 19 -4.20 6.45 -8.86
N ASP A 20 -5.05 7.30 -9.43
CA ASP A 20 -6.17 6.87 -10.27
C ASP A 20 -5.67 6.20 -11.55
N GLU A 21 -4.62 6.70 -12.16
CA GLU A 21 -3.97 6.05 -13.31
C GLU A 21 -3.42 4.66 -12.97
N ALA A 22 -2.74 4.52 -11.84
CA ALA A 22 -2.25 3.23 -11.34
C ALA A 22 -3.40 2.25 -11.08
N LYS A 23 -4.48 2.73 -10.47
CA LYS A 23 -5.70 1.97 -10.21
C LYS A 23 -6.35 1.47 -11.49
N GLU A 24 -6.49 2.31 -12.51
CA GLU A 24 -7.06 1.93 -13.79
C GLU A 24 -6.23 0.86 -14.51
N LYS A 25 -4.89 0.98 -14.48
CA LYS A 25 -3.99 -0.04 -15.04
C LYS A 25 -4.18 -1.40 -14.38
N ILE A 26 -4.27 -1.45 -13.06
CA ILE A 26 -4.41 -2.71 -12.31
C ILE A 26 -5.81 -3.30 -12.48
N ILE A 27 -6.87 -2.51 -12.37
CA ILE A 27 -8.26 -2.96 -12.54
C ILE A 27 -8.53 -3.34 -14.00
N GLY A 28 -8.00 -2.60 -14.96
CA GLY A 28 -8.11 -2.92 -16.38
C GLY A 28 -7.48 -4.27 -16.75
N LYS A 29 -6.37 -4.64 -16.10
CA LYS A 29 -5.76 -5.97 -16.24
C LYS A 29 -6.60 -7.07 -15.58
N SER A 30 -7.39 -6.76 -14.56
CA SER A 30 -8.16 -7.73 -13.75
C SER A 30 -9.59 -7.96 -14.24
N HIS A 31 -10.01 -7.33 -15.35
CA HIS A 31 -11.37 -7.50 -15.89
C HIS A 31 -11.74 -8.93 -16.30
N ASN A 32 -10.82 -9.88 -16.23
CA ASN A 32 -11.08 -11.30 -16.46
C ASN A 32 -11.46 -12.07 -15.19
N ASP A 33 -11.31 -11.50 -14.00
CA ASP A 33 -11.70 -12.16 -12.75
C ASP A 33 -12.95 -11.49 -12.16
N LYS A 34 -14.05 -12.22 -12.21
CA LYS A 34 -15.37 -11.86 -11.71
C LYS A 34 -15.31 -11.43 -10.23
N GLY A 35 -15.59 -10.18 -9.96
CA GLY A 35 -15.74 -9.70 -8.60
C GLY A 35 -15.96 -8.20 -8.55
N ILE A 36 -17.21 -7.78 -8.65
CA ILE A 36 -17.67 -6.48 -8.18
C ILE A 36 -17.51 -6.51 -6.66
N GLY A 37 -16.48 -5.95 -6.17
CA GLY A 37 -16.27 -5.88 -4.73
C GLY A 37 -15.09 -4.97 -4.42
N THR A 38 -15.21 -4.25 -3.33
CA THR A 38 -14.15 -3.55 -2.63
C THR A 38 -12.77 -3.92 -3.13
N LEU A 39 -11.92 -2.94 -3.39
CA LEU A 39 -10.49 -3.15 -3.63
C LEU A 39 -9.98 -4.14 -2.59
N SER A 40 -9.78 -5.39 -3.00
CA SER A 40 -9.24 -6.39 -2.11
C SER A 40 -7.86 -5.94 -1.65
N GLU A 41 -7.42 -6.43 -0.52
CA GLU A 41 -6.08 -6.12 0.00
C GLU A 41 -4.98 -6.34 -1.04
N LYS A 42 -5.09 -7.40 -1.83
CA LYS A 42 -4.17 -7.71 -2.93
C LYS A 42 -4.21 -6.66 -4.05
N THR A 43 -5.40 -6.17 -4.38
CA THR A 43 -5.56 -5.12 -5.40
C THR A 43 -4.98 -3.80 -4.91
N LEU A 44 -5.23 -3.41 -3.66
CA LEU A 44 -4.64 -2.20 -3.07
C LEU A 44 -3.11 -2.28 -3.07
N HIS A 45 -2.54 -3.42 -2.68
CA HIS A 45 -1.10 -3.65 -2.72
C HIS A 45 -0.54 -3.47 -4.14
N ALA A 46 -1.18 -4.08 -5.14
CA ALA A 46 -0.78 -3.95 -6.55
C ALA A 46 -0.90 -2.52 -7.07
N VAL A 47 -1.97 -1.80 -6.71
CA VAL A 47 -2.15 -0.38 -7.09
C VAL A 47 -1.06 0.49 -6.47
N LEU A 48 -0.74 0.29 -5.20
CA LEU A 48 0.32 1.04 -4.53
C LEU A 48 1.70 0.74 -5.14
N LYS A 49 2.01 -0.51 -5.50
CA LYS A 49 3.24 -0.82 -6.22
C LYS A 49 3.33 -0.03 -7.54
N MET A 50 2.28 -0.07 -8.33
CA MET A 50 2.22 0.65 -9.60
C MET A 50 2.27 2.17 -9.42
N TYR A 51 1.72 2.70 -8.32
CA TYR A 51 1.77 4.12 -8.00
C TYR A 51 3.18 4.60 -7.66
N TYR A 52 3.89 3.85 -6.79
CA TYR A 52 5.24 4.22 -6.36
C TYR A 52 6.32 3.89 -7.39
N GLU A 53 6.09 2.89 -8.21
CA GLU A 53 7.01 2.46 -9.26
C GLU A 53 6.24 1.95 -10.48
N PRO A 54 6.10 2.79 -11.52
CA PRO A 54 5.41 2.39 -12.75
C PRO A 54 6.12 1.32 -13.58
N ASP A 55 7.43 1.13 -13.37
CA ASP A 55 8.21 0.11 -14.04
C ASP A 55 8.07 -1.23 -13.30
N GLU A 56 7.37 -2.17 -13.92
CA GLU A 56 7.11 -3.49 -13.34
C GLU A 56 8.39 -4.35 -13.19
N ASP A 57 9.47 -4.04 -13.93
CA ASP A 57 10.74 -4.74 -13.81
C ASP A 57 11.41 -4.50 -12.44
N ASN A 58 11.04 -3.42 -11.76
CA ASN A 58 11.48 -3.08 -10.42
C ASN A 58 10.60 -3.68 -9.30
N HIS A 59 9.59 -4.46 -9.66
CA HIS A 59 8.70 -5.12 -8.69
C HIS A 59 9.20 -6.53 -8.33
N GLU A 60 8.90 -6.96 -7.10
CA GLU A 60 9.19 -8.32 -6.61
C GLU A 60 10.66 -8.75 -6.83
N VAL A 61 11.59 -7.86 -6.54
CA VAL A 61 13.02 -8.11 -6.74
C VAL A 61 13.59 -8.96 -5.62
N ALA A 62 14.27 -10.04 -5.97
CA ALA A 62 14.91 -10.93 -4.99
C ALA A 62 16.19 -10.28 -4.41
N ILE A 63 16.25 -10.14 -3.09
CA ILE A 63 17.37 -9.56 -2.35
C ILE A 63 17.58 -10.40 -1.07
N ASP A 64 18.74 -10.99 -0.93
CA ASP A 64 19.17 -11.70 0.29
C ASP A 64 18.16 -12.72 0.86
N GLY A 65 17.52 -13.48 -0.03
CA GLY A 65 16.53 -14.50 0.34
C GLY A 65 15.11 -14.00 0.57
N TYR A 66 14.87 -12.71 0.39
CA TYR A 66 13.55 -12.09 0.43
C TYR A 66 13.20 -11.45 -0.91
N TYR A 67 11.92 -11.16 -1.12
CA TYR A 67 11.47 -10.37 -2.25
C TYR A 67 11.11 -8.98 -1.78
N ALA A 68 11.78 -7.96 -2.31
CA ALA A 68 11.40 -6.56 -2.13
C ALA A 68 10.18 -6.24 -3.01
N ASP A 69 9.17 -5.60 -2.47
CA ASP A 69 8.00 -5.20 -3.26
C ASP A 69 8.40 -4.29 -4.42
N ILE A 70 9.28 -3.34 -4.14
CA ILE A 70 9.90 -2.44 -5.12
C ILE A 70 11.37 -2.27 -4.76
N TYR A 71 12.23 -2.35 -5.77
CA TYR A 71 13.64 -1.96 -5.66
C TYR A 71 14.06 -1.12 -6.86
N ASN A 72 14.48 0.12 -6.62
CA ASN A 72 14.91 1.06 -7.64
C ASN A 72 16.14 1.86 -7.18
N GLU A 73 16.51 2.89 -7.92
CA GLU A 73 17.67 3.76 -7.62
C GLU A 73 17.60 4.48 -6.26
N HIS A 74 16.40 4.61 -5.69
CA HIS A 74 16.16 5.24 -4.40
C HIS A 74 16.17 4.24 -3.22
N GLY A 75 16.33 2.96 -3.50
CA GLY A 75 16.33 1.88 -2.51
C GLY A 75 15.11 0.98 -2.58
N ILE A 76 14.73 0.44 -1.43
CA ILE A 76 13.63 -0.52 -1.31
C ILE A 76 12.37 0.21 -0.81
N ILE A 77 11.22 -0.12 -1.41
CA ILE A 77 9.90 0.27 -0.90
C ILE A 77 9.13 -1.01 -0.58
N GLU A 78 8.72 -1.14 0.67
CA GLU A 78 7.88 -2.23 1.16
C GLU A 78 6.47 -1.71 1.42
N ILE A 79 5.48 -2.41 0.91
CA ILE A 79 4.07 -2.06 1.07
C ILE A 79 3.39 -3.10 1.94
N GLN A 80 3.00 -2.71 3.14
CA GLN A 80 2.32 -3.59 4.08
C GLN A 80 0.92 -3.07 4.38
N THR A 81 -0.08 -3.86 4.06
CA THR A 81 -1.48 -3.48 4.24
C THR A 81 -2.05 -3.90 5.58
N ARG A 82 -1.42 -4.86 6.24
CA ARG A 82 -1.76 -5.35 7.59
C ARG A 82 -0.53 -5.91 8.31
N GLN A 83 -0.59 -5.96 9.62
CA GLN A 83 0.38 -6.68 10.46
C GLN A 83 1.83 -6.24 10.19
N LEU A 84 2.13 -4.98 10.46
CA LEU A 84 3.48 -4.41 10.28
C LEU A 84 4.59 -5.24 10.95
N ASN A 85 4.29 -5.91 12.05
CA ASN A 85 5.24 -6.77 12.75
C ASN A 85 5.81 -7.90 11.89
N LYS A 86 5.11 -8.33 10.86
CA LYS A 86 5.62 -9.36 9.93
C LYS A 86 6.79 -8.90 9.06
N LEU A 87 7.00 -7.61 8.95
CA LEU A 87 8.15 -7.05 8.21
C LEU A 87 9.46 -7.09 8.99
N ARG A 88 9.46 -7.35 10.29
CA ARG A 88 10.65 -7.22 11.16
C ARG A 88 11.86 -7.98 10.65
N ASP A 89 11.70 -9.27 10.33
CA ASP A 89 12.80 -10.12 9.88
C ASP A 89 13.36 -9.65 8.54
N LYS A 90 12.46 -9.32 7.61
CA LYS A 90 12.80 -8.80 6.29
C LYS A 90 13.53 -7.45 6.39
N LEU A 91 13.02 -6.54 7.20
CA LEU A 91 13.62 -5.23 7.45
C LEU A 91 15.00 -5.35 8.12
N SER A 92 15.19 -6.32 9.02
CA SER A 92 16.49 -6.54 9.67
C SER A 92 17.59 -6.89 8.66
N VAL A 93 17.23 -7.56 7.57
CA VAL A 93 18.15 -7.87 6.48
C VAL A 93 18.36 -6.68 5.56
N PHE A 94 17.28 -6.06 5.09
CA PHE A 94 17.37 -4.96 4.11
C PHE A 94 18.07 -3.70 4.66
N LEU A 95 17.83 -3.35 5.91
CA LEU A 95 18.39 -2.15 6.54
C LEU A 95 19.91 -2.18 6.72
N ASN A 96 20.54 -3.34 6.57
CA ASN A 96 22.00 -3.45 6.65
C ASN A 96 22.70 -2.76 5.47
N GLU A 97 22.10 -2.80 4.28
CA GLU A 97 22.73 -2.34 3.05
C GLU A 97 21.90 -1.32 2.26
N TYR A 98 20.58 -1.30 2.48
CA TYR A 98 19.65 -0.51 1.68
C TYR A 98 18.92 0.54 2.49
N GLN A 99 18.58 1.62 1.80
CA GLN A 99 17.57 2.55 2.30
C GLN A 99 16.19 1.93 2.09
N VAL A 100 15.39 1.84 3.13
CA VAL A 100 14.07 1.22 3.08
C VAL A 100 12.99 2.22 3.46
N ARG A 101 11.96 2.30 2.62
CA ARG A 101 10.71 3.03 2.88
C ARG A 101 9.60 2.01 3.09
N VAL A 102 8.86 2.13 4.17
CA VAL A 102 7.67 1.32 4.44
C VAL A 102 6.42 2.15 4.19
N VAL A 103 5.54 1.64 3.36
CA VAL A 103 4.22 2.22 3.06
C VAL A 103 3.15 1.39 3.76
N TYR A 104 2.43 2.01 4.68
CA TYR A 104 1.32 1.40 5.39
C TYR A 104 0.04 2.20 5.18
N PRO A 105 -0.84 1.76 4.25
CA PRO A 105 -2.07 2.47 3.97
C PRO A 105 -3.07 2.31 5.10
N MET A 106 -3.53 3.42 5.68
CA MET A 106 -4.53 3.43 6.73
C MET A 106 -5.83 4.06 6.22
N PRO A 107 -6.99 3.39 6.39
CA PRO A 107 -8.25 3.97 5.99
C PRO A 107 -8.63 5.09 6.96
N TYR A 108 -8.54 6.34 6.52
CA TYR A 108 -8.98 7.49 7.31
C TYR A 108 -10.50 7.50 7.50
N GLU A 109 -11.23 7.17 6.45
CA GLU A 109 -12.69 7.08 6.46
C GLU A 109 -13.15 5.79 5.79
N LYS A 110 -14.17 5.16 6.35
CA LYS A 110 -14.82 3.99 5.77
C LYS A 110 -16.30 4.26 5.58
N TYR A 111 -16.81 3.80 4.46
CA TYR A 111 -18.24 3.78 4.20
C TYR A 111 -18.72 2.34 4.15
N LEU A 112 -19.83 2.07 4.79
CA LEU A 112 -20.52 0.80 4.74
C LEU A 112 -21.64 0.91 3.73
N SER A 113 -21.67 -0.01 2.77
CA SER A 113 -22.75 -0.09 1.78
C SER A 113 -23.43 -1.43 1.92
N TRP A 114 -24.75 -1.42 1.91
CA TRP A 114 -25.55 -2.63 1.86
C TRP A 114 -25.91 -2.88 0.41
N ILE A 115 -25.64 -4.08 -0.05
CA ILE A 115 -25.90 -4.50 -1.41
C ILE A 115 -26.98 -5.56 -1.36
N GLU A 116 -28.03 -5.39 -2.18
CA GLU A 116 -29.04 -6.41 -2.38
C GLU A 116 -28.44 -7.61 -3.11
N PRO A 117 -28.44 -8.82 -2.52
CA PRO A 117 -27.76 -9.97 -3.11
C PRO A 117 -28.29 -10.39 -4.47
N GLU A 118 -29.59 -10.15 -4.72
CA GLU A 118 -30.26 -10.59 -5.96
C GLU A 118 -30.03 -9.63 -7.13
N THR A 119 -29.98 -8.33 -6.86
CA THR A 119 -29.87 -7.29 -7.91
C THR A 119 -28.50 -6.66 -8.00
N GLY A 120 -27.71 -6.72 -6.93
CA GLY A 120 -26.44 -6.02 -6.82
C GLY A 120 -26.57 -4.52 -6.52
N ASP A 121 -27.79 -4.04 -6.29
CA ASP A 121 -28.05 -2.62 -6.03
C ASP A 121 -27.63 -2.21 -4.63
N ILE A 122 -27.12 -0.99 -4.50
CA ILE A 122 -26.78 -0.39 -3.21
C ILE A 122 -28.05 0.17 -2.58
N THR A 123 -28.55 -0.51 -1.54
CA THR A 123 -29.79 -0.13 -0.85
C THR A 123 -29.58 0.95 0.21
N SER A 124 -28.40 0.97 0.83
CA SER A 124 -28.04 2.04 1.77
C SER A 124 -26.52 2.21 1.87
N ARG A 125 -26.10 3.43 2.24
CA ARG A 125 -24.69 3.75 2.48
C ARG A 125 -24.58 4.67 3.68
N ARG A 126 -23.70 4.33 4.62
CA ARG A 126 -23.40 5.20 5.76
C ARG A 126 -21.92 5.23 6.07
N LYS A 127 -21.47 6.32 6.67
CA LYS A 127 -20.10 6.45 7.16
C LYS A 127 -19.91 5.61 8.42
N SER A 128 -18.84 4.82 8.46
CA SER A 128 -18.46 4.09 9.66
C SER A 128 -17.98 5.06 10.75
N PRO A 129 -18.33 4.86 12.03
CA PRO A 129 -17.79 5.66 13.12
C PRO A 129 -16.31 5.37 13.39
N LYS A 130 -15.78 4.22 12.92
CA LYS A 130 -14.37 3.85 13.10
C LYS A 130 -13.49 4.63 12.14
N ARG A 131 -12.47 5.29 12.71
CA ARG A 131 -11.39 5.95 11.98
C ARG A 131 -10.07 5.34 12.43
N CYS A 132 -9.12 5.23 11.51
CA CYS A 132 -7.75 4.90 11.88
C CYS A 132 -6.93 6.19 11.99
N SER A 133 -6.01 6.21 12.94
CA SER A 133 -5.06 7.28 13.15
C SER A 133 -3.64 6.75 13.01
N MET A 134 -2.68 7.66 12.91
CA MET A 134 -1.26 7.29 12.88
C MET A 134 -0.83 6.51 14.14
N TYR A 135 -1.49 6.75 15.27
CA TYR A 135 -1.24 6.02 16.51
C TYR A 135 -1.58 4.54 16.41
N ASP A 136 -2.61 4.18 15.63
CA ASP A 136 -2.99 2.77 15.44
C ASP A 136 -1.87 1.99 14.74
N ALA A 137 -1.15 2.59 13.79
CA ALA A 137 0.01 1.98 13.15
C ALA A 137 1.19 1.81 14.11
N MET A 138 1.40 2.73 15.03
CA MET A 138 2.50 2.65 16.01
C MET A 138 2.35 1.46 16.96
N PHE A 139 1.14 1.01 17.24
CA PHE A 139 0.89 -0.16 18.08
C PHE A 139 1.15 -1.49 17.36
N GLU A 140 1.29 -1.48 16.04
CA GLU A 140 1.60 -2.68 15.24
C GLU A 140 3.11 -2.89 15.03
N LEU A 141 3.91 -1.89 15.32
CA LEU A 141 5.37 -1.95 15.25
C LEU A 141 5.94 -2.63 16.49
#